data_62e41ae9eef32519dd27a966b100f0ef
#
_entry.id   62e41ae9eef32519dd27a966b100f0ef
#
_cell.length_a   1.000
_cell.length_b   1.000
_cell.length_c   1.000
_cell.angle_alpha   90.00
_cell.angle_beta   90.00
_cell.angle_gamma   90.00
#
_symmetry.space_group_name_H-M   'P 1'
#
loop_
_entity.id
_entity.type
_entity.pdbx_description
1 polymer ?
#
loop_
_entity_poly.entity_id
_entity_poly.type
_entity_poly.pdbx_seq_one_letter_code
_entity_poly.pdbx_strand_id
1 'polypeptide(L)'
;MWTRRQLKDNAKKILSKNYWKAFLVTLVLITITGAGTSGFRSAGSSIGNSFGRSVNKSANNDTKITLNTDKDKDKDGDKDKNVNVNIGDGKISIRVEGDKVYVNGKQISVKDGDSSVNIDGHTIKINDKDGTISFDGKNIKVGDSEGTVDIENGRLIVKDGNGKVLFNGSVFEEEKVMKGLFGFLTMFFVIFGIFIVFICMIATVFDIFVINPVRVGGYNFFNRQREGTSRFTNIFGGFAHGHYKASVRNMFLKGLYESLWSMLFIIPGIIKSYSYWMVPYITAANPNLSASRAFEISKKTMNGNKWRTFVLQLSFIGWDLLAALTFGVGYYFLAPYKETTYAELYAALKEKAITSGIATEEELAIAA
;
A
#
# COMPACT_ATOMS: atom_id res chain seq x y z
N MET A 1 -23.88 30.36 -22.82
CA MET A 1 -23.37 29.01 -22.50
C MET A 1 -21.86 29.02 -22.65
N TRP A 2 -21.10 28.70 -21.58
CA TRP A 2 -19.64 28.79 -21.59
C TRP A 2 -18.97 27.72 -22.46
N THR A 3 -17.75 28.01 -22.96
CA THR A 3 -16.89 27.07 -23.69
C THR A 3 -15.55 26.94 -23.02
N ARG A 4 -14.89 25.76 -23.16
CA ARG A 4 -13.55 25.51 -22.60
C ARG A 4 -12.52 26.54 -23.08
N ARG A 5 -12.58 26.90 -24.36
CA ARG A 5 -11.66 27.87 -24.96
C ARG A 5 -11.84 29.23 -24.31
N GLN A 6 -13.08 29.70 -24.19
CA GLN A 6 -13.41 30.98 -23.56
C GLN A 6 -12.87 31.06 -22.11
N LEU A 7 -13.11 30.05 -21.31
CA LEU A 7 -12.61 30.00 -19.90
C LEU A 7 -11.08 30.07 -19.84
N LYS A 8 -10.39 29.28 -20.66
CA LYS A 8 -8.93 29.27 -20.75
C LYS A 8 -8.34 30.59 -21.25
N ASP A 9 -8.97 31.22 -22.23
CA ASP A 9 -8.52 32.50 -22.76
C ASP A 9 -8.76 33.64 -21.77
N ASN A 10 -9.87 33.64 -21.04
CA ASN A 10 -10.12 34.57 -19.94
C ASN A 10 -9.07 34.40 -18.83
N ALA A 11 -8.80 33.14 -18.42
CA ALA A 11 -7.78 32.85 -17.43
C ALA A 11 -6.39 33.38 -17.83
N LYS A 12 -5.99 33.22 -19.09
CA LYS A 12 -4.75 33.80 -19.63
C LYS A 12 -4.72 35.32 -19.54
N LYS A 13 -5.84 35.98 -19.90
CA LYS A 13 -5.94 37.44 -19.80
C LYS A 13 -5.79 37.94 -18.34
N ILE A 14 -6.39 37.26 -17.38
CA ILE A 14 -6.27 37.61 -15.96
C ILE A 14 -4.84 37.39 -15.50
N LEU A 15 -4.25 36.24 -15.85
CA LEU A 15 -2.88 35.89 -15.46
C LEU A 15 -1.82 36.78 -16.09
N SER A 16 -2.01 37.26 -17.31
CA SER A 16 -1.04 38.18 -17.95
C SER A 16 -0.71 39.42 -17.11
N LYS A 17 -1.68 39.85 -16.29
CA LYS A 17 -1.51 41.00 -15.39
C LYS A 17 -1.04 40.63 -13.98
N ASN A 18 -1.32 39.44 -13.51
CA ASN A 18 -1.16 39.04 -12.09
C ASN A 18 -0.56 37.64 -11.89
N TYR A 19 0.22 37.13 -12.84
CA TYR A 19 0.73 35.75 -12.80
C TYR A 19 1.53 35.47 -11.51
N TRP A 20 2.46 36.33 -11.16
CA TRP A 20 3.33 36.11 -9.99
C TRP A 20 2.57 36.13 -8.66
N LYS A 21 1.51 36.92 -8.55
CA LYS A 21 0.64 36.88 -7.37
C LYS A 21 -0.08 35.52 -7.26
N ALA A 22 -0.64 35.04 -8.38
CA ALA A 22 -1.29 33.75 -8.44
C ALA A 22 -0.31 32.59 -8.20
N PHE A 23 0.91 32.69 -8.75
CA PHE A 23 1.98 31.73 -8.54
C PHE A 23 2.36 31.60 -7.05
N LEU A 24 2.59 32.72 -6.37
CA LEU A 24 2.91 32.72 -4.94
C LEU A 24 1.76 32.12 -4.11
N VAL A 25 0.53 32.45 -4.43
CA VAL A 25 -0.65 31.88 -3.76
C VAL A 25 -0.75 30.38 -3.98
N THR A 26 -0.61 29.90 -5.21
CA THR A 26 -0.64 28.46 -5.49
C THR A 26 0.54 27.73 -4.91
N LEU A 27 1.72 28.32 -4.87
CA LEU A 27 2.90 27.78 -4.21
C LEU A 27 2.61 27.53 -2.72
N VAL A 28 2.09 28.54 -2.02
CA VAL A 28 1.70 28.43 -0.61
C VAL A 28 0.59 27.38 -0.42
N LEU A 29 -0.43 27.39 -1.28
CA LEU A 29 -1.51 26.39 -1.22
C LEU A 29 -0.97 24.97 -1.41
N ILE A 30 -0.13 24.72 -2.39
CA ILE A 30 0.45 23.40 -2.66
C ILE A 30 1.32 22.94 -1.49
N THR A 31 2.18 23.81 -0.97
CA THR A 31 3.08 23.45 0.14
C THR A 31 2.36 23.17 1.44
N ILE A 32 1.34 23.99 1.79
CA ILE A 32 0.57 23.80 3.03
C ILE A 32 -0.41 22.62 2.91
N THR A 33 -1.09 22.48 1.76
CA THR A 33 -2.13 21.47 1.61
C THR A 33 -1.61 20.10 1.17
N GLY A 34 -0.33 20.01 0.80
CA GLY A 34 0.27 18.79 0.25
C GLY A 34 -0.39 18.32 -1.04
N ALA A 35 -1.27 19.14 -1.60
CA ALA A 35 -2.09 18.80 -2.76
C ALA A 35 -1.84 19.80 -3.86
N GLY A 36 -1.15 19.38 -4.91
CA GLY A 36 -1.34 20.04 -6.18
C GLY A 36 -2.82 20.02 -6.50
N THR A 37 -3.42 21.21 -6.58
CA THR A 37 -4.72 21.59 -7.14
C THR A 37 -5.88 20.56 -7.08
N SER A 38 -7.07 21.05 -6.83
CA SER A 38 -8.36 20.35 -6.70
C SER A 38 -8.74 19.31 -7.78
N GLY A 39 -7.97 19.20 -8.86
CA GLY A 39 -8.18 18.21 -9.92
C GLY A 39 -7.53 16.85 -9.69
N PHE A 40 -6.52 16.73 -8.79
CA PHE A 40 -5.73 15.49 -8.65
C PHE A 40 -6.24 14.56 -7.54
N ARG A 41 -7.05 15.03 -6.61
CA ARG A 41 -7.56 14.20 -5.51
C ARG A 41 -8.57 13.12 -5.94
N SER A 42 -9.17 13.25 -7.12
CA SER A 42 -10.11 12.25 -7.64
C SER A 42 -9.44 11.08 -8.36
N ALA A 43 -8.20 11.23 -8.82
CA ALA A 43 -7.49 10.17 -9.54
C ALA A 43 -6.44 9.41 -8.71
N GLY A 44 -5.96 9.99 -7.60
CA GLY A 44 -4.82 9.47 -6.83
C GLY A 44 -5.15 8.31 -5.88
N SER A 45 -6.41 8.12 -5.50
CA SER A 45 -6.80 7.06 -4.56
C SER A 45 -6.94 5.67 -5.19
N SER A 46 -6.96 5.57 -6.52
CA SER A 46 -7.16 4.28 -7.21
C SER A 46 -5.87 3.56 -7.63
N ILE A 47 -4.71 4.22 -7.59
CA ILE A 47 -3.45 3.61 -8.08
C ILE A 47 -2.62 2.97 -6.95
N GLY A 48 -2.89 3.32 -5.68
CA GLY A 48 -2.12 2.82 -4.53
C GLY A 48 -2.31 1.34 -4.19
N ASN A 49 -3.35 0.68 -4.64
CA ASN A 49 -3.71 -0.67 -4.21
C ASN A 49 -3.31 -1.82 -5.16
N SER A 50 -2.65 -1.54 -6.27
CA SER A 50 -2.27 -2.60 -7.24
C SER A 50 -0.83 -3.11 -7.11
N PHE A 51 0.02 -2.47 -6.31
CA PHE A 51 1.44 -2.88 -6.18
C PHE A 51 1.77 -3.75 -4.96
N GLY A 52 0.79 -4.10 -4.12
CA GLY A 52 0.98 -4.84 -2.86
C GLY A 52 0.87 -6.38 -2.95
N ARG A 53 0.77 -7.00 -4.14
CA ARG A 53 0.41 -8.43 -4.24
C ARG A 53 1.41 -9.34 -4.94
N SER A 54 2.69 -9.07 -4.83
CA SER A 54 3.70 -9.94 -5.48
C SER A 54 4.97 -10.19 -4.67
N VAL A 55 4.92 -10.26 -3.33
CA VAL A 55 6.03 -10.83 -2.54
C VAL A 55 5.44 -11.60 -1.38
N ASN A 56 5.03 -12.85 -1.61
CA ASN A 56 4.98 -13.86 -0.55
C ASN A 56 4.89 -15.26 -1.17
N LYS A 57 6.02 -15.75 -1.63
CA LYS A 57 6.20 -17.18 -1.89
C LYS A 57 7.69 -17.51 -1.80
N SER A 58 8.21 -17.65 -0.58
CA SER A 58 9.36 -18.51 -0.30
C SER A 58 9.72 -18.42 1.18
N ALA A 59 9.23 -19.31 1.98
CA ALA A 59 9.85 -19.82 3.19
C ALA A 59 8.96 -20.92 3.80
N ASN A 60 9.02 -22.11 3.23
CA ASN A 60 8.73 -23.35 3.95
C ASN A 60 9.92 -24.26 3.69
N ASN A 61 10.92 -24.17 4.57
CA ASN A 61 11.94 -25.18 4.70
C ASN A 61 11.43 -26.25 5.67
N ASP A 62 10.51 -27.07 5.20
CA ASP A 62 10.26 -28.37 5.80
C ASP A 62 11.39 -29.30 5.34
N THR A 63 12.09 -29.88 6.30
CA THR A 63 13.09 -30.93 6.06
C THR A 63 12.39 -32.10 5.38
N LYS A 64 12.44 -32.13 4.05
CA LYS A 64 11.75 -33.11 3.24
C LYS A 64 12.59 -34.40 3.20
N ILE A 65 12.18 -35.41 3.94
CA ILE A 65 12.66 -36.78 3.76
C ILE A 65 11.91 -37.35 2.57
N THR A 66 12.58 -37.51 1.46
CA THR A 66 11.98 -38.11 0.26
C THR A 66 12.43 -39.57 0.16
N LEU A 67 11.51 -40.48 0.40
CA LEU A 67 11.67 -41.92 0.15
C LEU A 67 11.20 -42.23 -1.27
N ASN A 68 12.09 -42.47 -2.18
CA ASN A 68 11.75 -43.00 -3.51
C ASN A 68 12.06 -44.49 -3.54
N THR A 69 11.02 -45.30 -3.63
CA THR A 69 11.13 -46.72 -3.94
C THR A 69 10.74 -46.93 -5.40
N ASP A 70 11.71 -47.06 -6.26
CA ASP A 70 11.46 -47.46 -7.67
C ASP A 70 11.17 -48.96 -7.69
N LYS A 71 10.00 -49.29 -8.23
CA LYS A 71 9.62 -50.66 -8.55
C LYS A 71 9.80 -50.87 -10.05
N ASP A 72 11.02 -51.18 -10.45
CA ASP A 72 11.21 -51.75 -11.78
C ASP A 72 10.78 -53.21 -11.79
N LYS A 73 9.86 -53.52 -12.67
CA LYS A 73 9.41 -54.91 -12.96
C LYS A 73 10.29 -55.48 -14.07
N ASP A 74 11.39 -56.07 -13.70
CA ASP A 74 12.07 -57.00 -14.61
C ASP A 74 11.48 -58.40 -14.53
N LYS A 75 11.48 -59.11 -15.69
CA LYS A 75 10.74 -60.34 -15.95
C LYS A 75 11.29 -61.58 -15.26
N ASP A 76 12.32 -61.48 -14.43
CA ASP A 76 12.86 -62.59 -13.66
C ASP A 76 12.75 -62.27 -12.16
N GLY A 77 12.10 -63.15 -11.44
CA GLY A 77 11.48 -63.01 -10.10
C GLY A 77 12.39 -62.66 -8.91
N ASP A 78 13.41 -61.89 -9.07
CA ASP A 78 14.24 -61.40 -7.99
C ASP A 78 13.94 -59.91 -7.70
N LYS A 79 13.45 -59.64 -6.48
CA LYS A 79 12.99 -58.29 -6.08
C LYS A 79 14.18 -57.49 -5.53
N ASP A 80 14.97 -56.86 -6.39
CA ASP A 80 15.94 -55.86 -5.99
C ASP A 80 15.19 -54.60 -5.54
N LYS A 81 15.12 -54.38 -4.25
CA LYS A 81 14.56 -53.16 -3.67
C LYS A 81 15.61 -52.08 -3.64
N ASN A 82 15.53 -51.14 -4.61
CA ASN A 82 16.34 -49.92 -4.54
C ASN A 82 15.68 -48.91 -3.59
N VAL A 83 16.35 -48.55 -2.52
CA VAL A 83 15.89 -47.57 -1.54
C VAL A 83 16.83 -46.36 -1.56
N ASN A 84 16.26 -45.18 -1.85
CA ASN A 84 16.98 -43.91 -1.82
C ASN A 84 16.45 -43.06 -0.67
N VAL A 85 17.29 -42.70 0.29
CA VAL A 85 16.97 -41.84 1.43
C VAL A 85 17.81 -40.56 1.33
N ASN A 86 17.15 -39.41 1.12
CA ASN A 86 17.82 -38.11 1.15
C ASN A 86 17.40 -37.34 2.41
N ILE A 87 18.38 -36.91 3.21
CA ILE A 87 18.17 -36.16 4.44
C ILE A 87 18.79 -34.76 4.27
N GLY A 88 18.00 -33.70 4.52
CA GLY A 88 18.49 -32.32 4.57
C GLY A 88 19.06 -31.81 3.25
N ASP A 89 18.22 -31.46 2.28
CA ASP A 89 18.61 -30.85 0.99
C ASP A 89 19.78 -31.55 0.25
N GLY A 90 19.84 -32.89 0.32
CA GLY A 90 20.89 -33.65 -0.36
C GLY A 90 22.25 -33.69 0.34
N LYS A 91 22.36 -33.23 1.60
CA LYS A 91 23.61 -33.29 2.36
C LYS A 91 23.99 -34.69 2.77
N ILE A 92 23.02 -35.58 2.99
CA ILE A 92 23.25 -37.00 3.26
C ILE A 92 22.33 -37.79 2.33
N SER A 93 22.89 -38.53 1.41
CA SER A 93 22.15 -39.47 0.55
C SER A 93 22.60 -40.91 0.89
N ILE A 94 21.67 -41.77 1.24
CA ILE A 94 21.88 -43.21 1.43
C ILE A 94 21.12 -43.91 0.31
N ARG A 95 21.85 -44.66 -0.51
CA ARG A 95 21.31 -45.46 -1.61
C ARG A 95 21.66 -46.94 -1.39
N VAL A 96 20.65 -47.76 -1.45
CA VAL A 96 20.83 -49.22 -1.34
C VAL A 96 20.44 -49.83 -2.69
N GLU A 97 21.38 -50.52 -3.35
CA GLU A 97 21.18 -51.25 -4.60
C GLU A 97 21.55 -52.73 -4.34
N GLY A 98 20.58 -53.61 -4.20
CA GLY A 98 20.81 -54.99 -3.84
C GLY A 98 21.63 -55.12 -2.56
N ASP A 99 22.81 -55.77 -2.67
CA ASP A 99 23.74 -55.93 -1.55
C ASP A 99 24.75 -54.78 -1.36
N LYS A 100 24.57 -53.70 -2.10
CA LYS A 100 25.46 -52.54 -2.08
C LYS A 100 24.81 -51.33 -1.42
N VAL A 101 25.50 -50.73 -0.44
CA VAL A 101 25.09 -49.51 0.24
C VAL A 101 26.02 -48.37 -0.20
N TYR A 102 25.44 -47.24 -0.62
CA TYR A 102 26.18 -46.03 -0.97
C TYR A 102 25.79 -44.91 0.01
N VAL A 103 26.75 -44.25 0.62
CA VAL A 103 26.53 -43.06 1.42
C VAL A 103 27.27 -41.90 0.76
N ASN A 104 26.51 -40.85 0.38
CA ASN A 104 27.03 -39.73 -0.37
C ASN A 104 27.79 -40.12 -1.66
N GLY A 105 27.29 -41.14 -2.35
CA GLY A 105 27.89 -41.67 -3.57
C GLY A 105 29.12 -42.55 -3.37
N LYS A 106 29.55 -42.79 -2.13
CA LYS A 106 30.69 -43.64 -1.84
C LYS A 106 30.17 -45.04 -1.41
N GLN A 107 30.55 -46.09 -2.15
CA GLN A 107 30.16 -47.44 -1.84
C GLN A 107 30.79 -47.88 -0.53
N ILE A 108 29.97 -48.31 0.42
CA ILE A 108 30.45 -48.98 1.64
C ILE A 108 30.47 -50.49 1.36
N SER A 109 31.66 -51.05 1.27
CA SER A 109 31.83 -52.49 1.00
C SER A 109 31.58 -53.29 2.26
N VAL A 110 30.50 -54.07 2.28
CA VAL A 110 30.25 -55.11 3.29
C VAL A 110 30.92 -56.38 2.82
N LYS A 111 32.21 -56.46 2.99
CA LYS A 111 32.98 -57.70 2.68
C LYS A 111 34.11 -57.89 3.70
N ASP A 112 33.73 -58.26 4.89
CA ASP A 112 34.58 -59.12 5.78
C ASP A 112 33.66 -59.68 6.86
N GLY A 113 33.92 -60.87 7.37
CA GLY A 113 33.01 -61.66 8.20
C GLY A 113 32.50 -61.04 9.51
N ASP A 114 32.85 -59.80 9.80
CA ASP A 114 32.49 -59.08 11.04
C ASP A 114 31.51 -57.92 10.79
N SER A 115 31.06 -57.66 9.54
CA SER A 115 30.16 -56.57 9.23
C SER A 115 28.78 -57.11 8.82
N SER A 116 27.71 -56.55 9.35
CA SER A 116 26.35 -56.94 9.02
C SER A 116 25.48 -55.70 8.72
N VAL A 117 24.67 -55.76 7.68
CA VAL A 117 23.62 -54.78 7.36
C VAL A 117 22.27 -55.46 7.53
N ASN A 118 21.45 -54.95 8.41
CA ASN A 118 20.08 -55.42 8.59
C ASN A 118 19.09 -54.31 8.26
N ILE A 119 18.17 -54.59 7.34
CA ILE A 119 17.11 -53.69 6.94
C ILE A 119 15.78 -54.35 7.23
N ASP A 120 15.05 -53.81 8.23
CA ASP A 120 13.72 -54.28 8.61
C ASP A 120 12.73 -53.12 8.55
N GLY A 121 11.89 -53.11 7.51
CA GLY A 121 10.90 -52.07 7.31
C GLY A 121 11.49 -50.67 7.19
N HIS A 122 11.40 -49.90 8.24
CA HIS A 122 11.92 -48.52 8.33
C HIS A 122 13.22 -48.39 9.12
N THR A 123 13.78 -49.52 9.59
CA THR A 123 14.98 -49.54 10.39
C THR A 123 16.15 -50.04 9.57
N ILE A 124 17.25 -49.31 9.55
CA ILE A 124 18.52 -49.69 8.94
C ILE A 124 19.55 -49.83 10.06
N LYS A 125 20.16 -50.98 10.22
CA LYS A 125 21.26 -51.22 11.16
C LYS A 125 22.48 -51.69 10.39
N ILE A 126 23.59 -50.99 10.55
CA ILE A 126 24.88 -51.34 9.97
C ILE A 126 25.81 -51.56 11.15
N ASN A 127 26.29 -52.77 11.30
CA ASN A 127 27.31 -53.13 12.29
C ASN A 127 28.63 -53.45 11.58
N ASP A 128 29.69 -52.86 12.03
CA ASP A 128 31.04 -53.14 11.60
C ASP A 128 31.91 -53.27 12.85
N LYS A 129 33.10 -53.88 12.73
CA LYS A 129 34.04 -54.02 13.85
C LYS A 129 34.44 -52.68 14.47
N ASP A 130 34.37 -51.61 13.71
CA ASP A 130 34.73 -50.24 14.10
C ASP A 130 33.53 -49.42 14.63
N GLY A 131 32.27 -49.96 14.54
CA GLY A 131 31.12 -49.26 15.08
C GLY A 131 29.75 -49.71 14.56
N THR A 132 28.70 -49.11 15.07
CA THR A 132 27.32 -49.37 14.69
C THR A 132 26.60 -48.09 14.24
N ILE A 133 25.88 -48.15 13.14
CA ILE A 133 24.98 -47.12 12.69
C ILE A 133 23.56 -47.68 12.68
N SER A 134 22.63 -47.09 13.40
CA SER A 134 21.25 -47.46 13.35
C SER A 134 20.36 -46.27 13.03
N PHE A 135 19.39 -46.46 12.13
CA PHE A 135 18.39 -45.51 11.77
C PHE A 135 17.01 -46.14 11.87
N ASP A 136 16.07 -45.54 12.59
CA ASP A 136 14.71 -46.06 12.79
C ASP A 136 13.62 -45.23 12.12
N GLY A 137 13.98 -44.46 11.09
CA GLY A 137 13.06 -43.58 10.38
C GLY A 137 12.91 -42.18 11.00
N LYS A 138 13.30 -41.98 12.24
CA LYS A 138 13.29 -40.70 12.95
C LYS A 138 14.57 -40.38 13.67
N ASN A 139 15.22 -41.39 14.19
CA ASN A 139 16.39 -41.26 15.05
C ASN A 139 17.60 -41.88 14.35
N ILE A 140 18.75 -41.25 14.51
CA ILE A 140 20.04 -41.74 14.02
C ILE A 140 20.92 -42.00 15.22
N LYS A 141 21.45 -43.21 15.33
CA LYS A 141 22.44 -43.56 16.34
C LYS A 141 23.69 -44.05 15.66
N VAL A 142 24.80 -43.42 15.94
CA VAL A 142 26.12 -43.78 15.46
C VAL A 142 26.98 -43.99 16.70
N GLY A 143 27.62 -45.18 16.81
CA GLY A 143 28.45 -45.47 17.97
C GLY A 143 29.60 -46.41 17.64
N ASP A 144 30.72 -46.22 18.30
CA ASP A 144 31.90 -47.08 18.29
C ASP A 144 32.39 -47.34 19.70
N SER A 145 33.59 -47.92 19.86
CA SER A 145 34.21 -48.17 21.16
C SER A 145 34.61 -46.88 21.91
N GLU A 146 34.69 -45.74 21.22
CA GLU A 146 35.10 -44.46 21.78
C GLU A 146 33.91 -43.58 22.17
N GLY A 147 32.71 -43.84 21.65
CA GLY A 147 31.52 -43.10 22.03
C GLY A 147 30.28 -43.31 21.14
N THR A 148 29.22 -42.62 21.48
CA THR A 148 27.96 -42.63 20.68
C THR A 148 27.47 -41.26 20.41
N VAL A 149 26.94 -41.07 19.18
CA VAL A 149 26.22 -39.89 18.75
C VAL A 149 24.78 -40.30 18.45
N ASP A 150 23.84 -39.85 19.26
CA ASP A 150 22.43 -40.14 19.12
C ASP A 150 21.71 -38.89 18.68
N ILE A 151 20.92 -38.96 17.59
CA ILE A 151 19.98 -37.92 17.21
C ILE A 151 18.58 -38.49 17.46
N GLU A 152 17.94 -38.05 18.51
CA GLU A 152 16.64 -38.53 18.94
C GLU A 152 15.67 -37.34 19.07
N ASN A 153 14.55 -37.39 18.34
CA ASN A 153 13.54 -36.33 18.38
C ASN A 153 14.11 -34.90 18.16
N GLY A 154 15.12 -34.77 17.28
CA GLY A 154 15.77 -33.49 17.01
C GLY A 154 16.75 -33.02 18.07
N ARG A 155 17.15 -33.92 19.01
CA ARG A 155 18.20 -33.66 19.99
C ARG A 155 19.45 -34.44 19.61
N LEU A 156 20.57 -33.74 19.63
CA LEU A 156 21.90 -34.35 19.49
C LEU A 156 22.44 -34.66 20.86
N ILE A 157 22.69 -35.94 21.12
CA ILE A 157 23.29 -36.43 22.37
C ILE A 157 24.60 -37.10 21.99
N VAL A 158 25.70 -36.58 22.49
CA VAL A 158 27.05 -37.19 22.33
C VAL A 158 27.50 -37.74 23.66
N LYS A 159 27.88 -39.02 23.67
CA LYS A 159 28.42 -39.74 24.86
C LYS A 159 29.79 -40.26 24.55
N ASP A 160 30.68 -40.30 25.57
CA ASP A 160 31.97 -40.99 25.46
C ASP A 160 31.81 -42.52 25.62
N GLY A 161 32.90 -43.29 25.42
CA GLY A 161 32.92 -44.76 25.53
C GLY A 161 32.47 -45.29 26.89
N ASN A 162 32.45 -44.45 27.91
CA ASN A 162 31.96 -44.79 29.28
C ASN A 162 30.50 -44.41 29.50
N GLY A 163 29.82 -43.90 28.46
CA GLY A 163 28.41 -43.47 28.51
C GLY A 163 28.18 -42.11 29.14
N LYS A 164 29.24 -41.33 29.45
CA LYS A 164 29.12 -39.97 29.98
C LYS A 164 28.70 -39.02 28.88
N VAL A 165 27.64 -38.25 29.10
CA VAL A 165 27.15 -37.26 28.15
C VAL A 165 28.14 -36.10 28.06
N LEU A 166 28.72 -35.91 26.87
CA LEU A 166 29.63 -34.82 26.54
C LEU A 166 28.84 -33.60 25.96
N PHE A 167 27.76 -33.89 25.27
CA PHE A 167 26.88 -32.86 24.69
C PHE A 167 25.43 -33.35 24.72
N ASN A 168 24.50 -32.45 25.06
CA ASN A 168 23.06 -32.69 24.97
C ASN A 168 22.41 -31.37 24.62
N GLY A 169 22.12 -31.18 23.34
CA GLY A 169 21.49 -29.96 22.81
C GLY A 169 20.47 -30.30 21.73
N SER A 170 19.48 -29.45 21.55
CA SER A 170 18.59 -29.59 20.44
C SER A 170 19.30 -29.12 19.17
N VAL A 171 19.27 -29.94 18.12
CA VAL A 171 19.78 -29.59 16.78
C VAL A 171 18.91 -28.49 16.16
N PHE A 172 17.71 -28.28 16.70
CA PHE A 172 16.70 -27.35 16.24
C PHE A 172 16.12 -26.48 17.37
N GLU A 173 16.97 -25.72 18.10
CA GLU A 173 16.45 -24.59 18.92
C GLU A 173 15.93 -23.41 18.07
N GLU A 174 16.01 -23.52 16.74
CA GLU A 174 15.46 -22.51 15.80
C GLU A 174 13.95 -22.26 16.00
N GLU A 175 13.19 -23.26 16.46
CA GLU A 175 11.73 -23.10 16.62
C GLU A 175 11.37 -22.11 17.75
N LYS A 176 12.10 -22.08 18.86
CA LYS A 176 11.90 -21.11 19.94
C LYS A 176 12.36 -19.70 19.53
N VAL A 177 13.52 -19.61 18.87
CA VAL A 177 14.07 -18.36 18.37
C VAL A 177 13.16 -17.81 17.26
N MET A 178 12.71 -18.66 16.34
CA MET A 178 11.77 -18.26 15.28
C MET A 178 10.40 -17.85 15.84
N LYS A 179 9.85 -18.56 16.81
CA LYS A 179 8.60 -18.17 17.49
C LYS A 179 8.75 -16.84 18.23
N GLY A 180 9.88 -16.64 18.92
CA GLY A 180 10.21 -15.38 19.58
C GLY A 180 10.35 -14.21 18.58
N LEU A 181 11.09 -14.44 17.49
CA LEU A 181 11.25 -13.44 16.42
C LEU A 181 9.92 -13.12 15.75
N PHE A 182 9.10 -14.14 15.44
CA PHE A 182 7.78 -13.96 14.86
C PHE A 182 6.85 -13.19 15.81
N GLY A 183 6.86 -13.52 17.10
CA GLY A 183 6.11 -12.79 18.13
C GLY A 183 6.56 -11.32 18.24
N PHE A 184 7.86 -11.07 18.22
CA PHE A 184 8.43 -9.71 18.23
C PHE A 184 8.01 -8.92 16.96
N LEU A 185 8.14 -9.51 15.78
CA LEU A 185 7.73 -8.88 14.52
C LEU A 185 6.23 -8.58 14.52
N THR A 186 5.40 -9.52 14.98
CA THR A 186 3.95 -9.30 15.08
C THR A 186 3.62 -8.15 16.02
N MET A 187 4.23 -8.11 17.20
CA MET A 187 4.07 -7.01 18.16
C MET A 187 4.54 -5.68 17.57
N PHE A 188 5.68 -5.67 16.89
CA PHE A 188 6.22 -4.49 16.21
C PHE A 188 5.23 -3.97 15.15
N PHE A 189 4.69 -4.83 14.28
CA PHE A 189 3.73 -4.41 13.26
C PHE A 189 2.40 -3.92 13.86
N VAL A 190 1.95 -4.51 14.97
CA VAL A 190 0.75 -4.04 15.67
C VAL A 190 0.98 -2.64 16.25
N ILE A 191 2.08 -2.43 16.97
CA ILE A 191 2.42 -1.11 17.56
C ILE A 191 2.63 -0.07 16.46
N PHE A 192 3.36 -0.43 15.40
CA PHE A 192 3.59 0.43 14.25
C PHE A 192 2.27 0.78 13.52
N GLY A 193 1.37 -0.19 13.39
CA GLY A 193 0.03 0.04 12.83
C GLY A 193 -0.79 1.02 13.66
N ILE A 194 -0.82 0.85 15.00
CA ILE A 194 -1.47 1.79 15.92
C ILE A 194 -0.87 3.20 15.80
N PHE A 195 0.45 3.29 15.71
CA PHE A 195 1.17 4.56 15.55
C PHE A 195 0.79 5.25 14.23
N ILE A 196 0.71 4.51 13.12
CA ILE A 196 0.26 5.06 11.83
C ILE A 196 -1.19 5.55 11.93
N VAL A 197 -2.10 4.77 12.53
CA VAL A 197 -3.49 5.19 12.72
C VAL A 197 -3.56 6.49 13.53
N PHE A 198 -2.75 6.61 14.59
CA PHE A 198 -2.68 7.83 15.39
C PHE A 198 -2.19 9.04 14.60
N ILE A 199 -1.13 8.89 13.79
CA ILE A 199 -0.65 9.95 12.90
C ILE A 199 -1.73 10.33 11.87
N CYS A 200 -2.40 9.35 11.26
CA CYS A 200 -3.48 9.61 10.30
C CYS A 200 -4.64 10.37 10.95
N MET A 201 -4.97 10.07 12.21
CA MET A 201 -6.00 10.79 12.97
C MET A 201 -5.60 12.25 13.18
N ILE A 202 -4.36 12.51 13.63
CA ILE A 202 -3.85 13.89 13.80
C ILE A 202 -3.85 14.63 12.45
N ALA A 203 -3.38 13.99 11.39
CA ALA A 203 -3.37 14.58 10.05
C ALA A 203 -4.79 14.91 9.57
N THR A 204 -5.78 14.05 9.86
CA THR A 204 -7.18 14.30 9.51
C THR A 204 -7.75 15.49 10.28
N VAL A 205 -7.48 15.59 11.58
CA VAL A 205 -7.87 16.75 12.40
C VAL A 205 -7.23 18.02 11.85
N PHE A 206 -5.94 17.98 11.53
CA PHE A 206 -5.24 19.12 10.93
C PHE A 206 -5.82 19.51 9.56
N ASP A 207 -6.16 18.54 8.70
CA ASP A 207 -6.81 18.81 7.40
C ASP A 207 -8.17 19.52 7.60
N ILE A 208 -8.98 19.06 8.54
CA ILE A 208 -10.30 19.63 8.80
C ILE A 208 -10.20 21.07 9.32
N PHE A 209 -9.36 21.33 10.31
CA PHE A 209 -9.36 22.60 11.05
C PHE A 209 -8.38 23.63 10.49
N VAL A 210 -7.34 23.22 9.76
CA VAL A 210 -6.32 24.13 9.23
C VAL A 210 -6.33 24.17 7.71
N ILE A 211 -6.21 23.00 7.07
CA ILE A 211 -6.05 22.94 5.62
C ILE A 211 -7.33 23.37 4.90
N ASN A 212 -8.50 22.98 5.37
CA ASN A 212 -9.75 23.36 4.73
C ASN A 212 -10.02 24.87 4.74
N PRO A 213 -9.82 25.62 5.83
CA PRO A 213 -9.88 27.10 5.82
C PRO A 213 -8.88 27.72 4.86
N VAL A 214 -7.63 27.21 4.78
CA VAL A 214 -6.62 27.69 3.81
C VAL A 214 -7.10 27.48 2.38
N ARG A 215 -7.69 26.32 2.05
CA ARG A 215 -8.27 26.07 0.71
C ARG A 215 -9.39 27.04 0.38
N VAL A 216 -10.30 27.31 1.32
CA VAL A 216 -11.39 28.28 1.13
C VAL A 216 -10.81 29.68 0.89
N GLY A 217 -9.76 30.06 1.63
CA GLY A 217 -9.02 31.32 1.38
C GLY A 217 -8.41 31.38 -0.03
N GLY A 218 -7.88 30.26 -0.52
CA GLY A 218 -7.42 30.14 -1.91
C GLY A 218 -8.52 30.39 -2.93
N TYR A 219 -9.69 29.79 -2.76
CA TYR A 219 -10.86 30.06 -3.62
C TYR A 219 -11.31 31.51 -3.54
N ASN A 220 -11.27 32.13 -2.36
CA ASN A 220 -11.55 33.55 -2.19
C ASN A 220 -10.56 34.42 -2.98
N PHE A 221 -9.26 34.13 -2.90
CA PHE A 221 -8.25 34.81 -3.68
C PHE A 221 -8.53 34.75 -5.18
N PHE A 222 -8.80 33.56 -5.73
CA PHE A 222 -9.06 33.41 -7.16
C PHE A 222 -10.39 34.01 -7.61
N ASN A 223 -11.44 33.98 -6.78
CA ASN A 223 -12.69 34.71 -7.04
C ASN A 223 -12.43 36.24 -7.14
N ARG A 224 -11.70 36.81 -6.20
CA ARG A 224 -11.35 38.24 -6.19
C ARG A 224 -10.33 38.62 -7.26
N GLN A 225 -9.47 37.69 -7.69
CA GLN A 225 -8.51 37.94 -8.78
C GLN A 225 -9.23 38.27 -10.08
N ARG A 226 -10.35 37.64 -10.37
CA ARG A 226 -11.19 37.92 -11.51
C ARG A 226 -11.73 39.35 -11.48
N GLU A 227 -12.03 39.87 -10.30
CA GLU A 227 -12.55 41.22 -10.09
C GLU A 227 -11.43 42.30 -10.00
N GLY A 228 -10.16 41.88 -10.06
CA GLY A 228 -9.02 42.76 -9.94
C GLY A 228 -8.71 43.21 -8.47
N THR A 229 -9.44 42.71 -7.49
CA THR A 229 -9.38 43.11 -6.09
C THR A 229 -8.57 42.15 -5.22
N SER A 230 -7.88 41.15 -5.78
CA SER A 230 -7.16 40.13 -5.06
C SER A 230 -5.94 40.68 -4.31
N ARG A 231 -5.83 40.29 -3.02
CA ARG A 231 -4.66 40.53 -2.17
C ARG A 231 -4.12 39.19 -1.70
N PHE A 232 -2.82 39.11 -1.45
CA PHE A 232 -2.20 37.88 -0.90
C PHE A 232 -2.87 37.43 0.41
N THR A 233 -3.28 38.38 1.25
CA THR A 233 -3.95 38.14 2.52
C THR A 233 -5.30 37.40 2.37
N ASN A 234 -5.91 37.39 1.18
CA ASN A 234 -7.16 36.65 0.93
C ASN A 234 -7.02 35.14 1.14
N ILE A 235 -5.79 34.58 1.11
CA ILE A 235 -5.53 33.18 1.45
C ILE A 235 -5.98 32.85 2.88
N PHE A 236 -5.86 33.81 3.78
CA PHE A 236 -6.28 33.67 5.17
C PHE A 236 -7.76 34.02 5.40
N GLY A 237 -8.48 34.37 4.33
CA GLY A 237 -9.90 34.70 4.39
C GLY A 237 -10.78 33.59 5.00
N GLY A 238 -10.38 32.32 4.86
CA GLY A 238 -11.08 31.20 5.49
C GLY A 238 -10.96 31.17 7.02
N PHE A 239 -10.01 31.91 7.62
CA PHE A 239 -9.84 32.07 9.08
C PHE A 239 -10.49 33.36 9.61
N ALA A 240 -10.98 34.24 8.73
CA ALA A 240 -11.59 35.49 9.16
C ALA A 240 -12.81 35.21 10.10
N HIS A 241 -13.06 36.19 10.98
CA HIS A 241 -14.16 36.08 11.94
C HIS A 241 -15.51 35.85 11.22
N GLY A 242 -16.26 34.86 11.62
CA GLY A 242 -17.50 34.44 10.93
C GLY A 242 -17.29 33.44 9.76
N HIS A 243 -16.15 33.45 9.09
CA HIS A 243 -15.87 32.58 7.94
C HIS A 243 -15.33 31.20 8.34
N TYR A 244 -14.59 31.12 9.46
CA TYR A 244 -13.91 29.92 9.91
C TYR A 244 -14.87 28.74 10.12
N LYS A 245 -15.95 28.94 10.88
CA LYS A 245 -16.94 27.88 11.16
C LYS A 245 -17.61 27.37 9.87
N ALA A 246 -17.93 28.27 8.95
CA ALA A 246 -18.51 27.92 7.65
C ALA A 246 -17.50 27.14 6.79
N SER A 247 -16.24 27.59 6.74
CA SER A 247 -15.16 26.93 6.01
C SER A 247 -14.94 25.51 6.50
N VAL A 248 -14.78 25.31 7.80
CA VAL A 248 -14.60 24.00 8.43
C VAL A 248 -15.82 23.11 8.17
N ARG A 249 -17.01 23.58 8.50
CA ARG A 249 -18.24 22.79 8.37
C ARG A 249 -18.53 22.38 6.93
N ASN A 250 -18.52 23.33 5.99
CA ASN A 250 -18.93 23.04 4.62
C ASN A 250 -17.91 22.14 3.90
N MET A 251 -16.61 22.36 4.14
CA MET A 251 -15.57 21.52 3.59
C MET A 251 -15.56 20.12 4.20
N PHE A 252 -15.78 20.02 5.52
CA PHE A 252 -15.93 18.72 6.19
C PHE A 252 -17.13 17.94 5.65
N LEU A 253 -18.31 18.57 5.57
CA LEU A 253 -19.51 17.93 5.02
C LEU A 253 -19.31 17.52 3.56
N LYS A 254 -18.65 18.36 2.76
CA LYS A 254 -18.30 18.00 1.38
C LYS A 254 -17.45 16.74 1.34
N GLY A 255 -16.36 16.70 2.09
CA GLY A 255 -15.47 15.54 2.15
C GLY A 255 -16.19 14.29 2.68
N LEU A 256 -17.02 14.45 3.71
CA LEU A 256 -17.83 13.36 4.27
C LEU A 256 -18.80 12.77 3.25
N TYR A 257 -19.56 13.62 2.56
CA TYR A 257 -20.50 13.13 1.54
C TYR A 257 -19.79 12.48 0.37
N GLU A 258 -18.65 13.04 -0.07
CA GLU A 258 -17.86 12.44 -1.16
C GLU A 258 -17.29 11.09 -0.75
N SER A 259 -16.78 10.95 0.48
CA SER A 259 -16.25 9.68 1.00
C SER A 259 -17.34 8.62 1.14
N LEU A 260 -18.50 8.96 1.69
CA LEU A 260 -19.62 8.03 1.82
C LEU A 260 -20.09 7.48 0.47
N TRP A 261 -20.23 8.36 -0.53
CA TRP A 261 -20.60 7.93 -1.88
C TRP A 261 -19.51 7.11 -2.57
N SER A 262 -18.24 7.45 -2.33
CA SER A 262 -17.09 6.71 -2.89
C SER A 262 -16.93 5.35 -2.23
N MET A 263 -17.27 5.22 -0.94
CA MET A 263 -17.26 3.95 -0.23
C MET A 263 -18.36 3.01 -0.74
N LEU A 264 -19.51 3.56 -1.12
CA LEU A 264 -20.59 2.76 -1.69
C LEU A 264 -20.22 2.24 -3.09
N PHE A 265 -19.83 3.13 -4.01
CA PHE A 265 -19.33 2.79 -5.34
C PHE A 265 -18.46 3.95 -5.87
N ILE A 266 -17.38 3.62 -6.59
CA ILE A 266 -16.45 4.60 -7.17
C ILE A 266 -17.16 5.55 -8.16
N ILE A 267 -17.97 5.03 -9.07
CA ILE A 267 -18.65 5.84 -10.10
C ILE A 267 -19.64 6.83 -9.50
N PRO A 268 -20.58 6.45 -8.60
CA PRO A 268 -21.41 7.41 -7.88
C PRO A 268 -20.63 8.45 -7.08
N GLY A 269 -19.50 8.05 -6.45
CA GLY A 269 -18.60 8.98 -5.76
C GLY A 269 -18.09 10.09 -6.68
N ILE A 270 -17.59 9.74 -7.87
CA ILE A 270 -17.14 10.69 -8.88
C ILE A 270 -18.30 11.63 -9.33
N ILE A 271 -19.47 11.09 -9.61
CA ILE A 271 -20.64 11.89 -10.03
C ILE A 271 -21.04 12.88 -8.93
N LYS A 272 -20.95 12.48 -7.66
CA LYS A 272 -21.30 13.33 -6.51
C LYS A 272 -20.23 14.38 -6.23
N SER A 273 -18.94 14.08 -6.43
CA SER A 273 -17.89 15.10 -6.31
C SER A 273 -18.11 16.25 -7.30
N TYR A 274 -18.51 15.96 -8.55
CA TYR A 274 -18.93 17.00 -9.48
C TYR A 274 -20.21 17.71 -9.05
N SER A 275 -21.14 17.06 -8.39
CA SER A 275 -22.36 17.73 -7.88
C SER A 275 -22.05 18.74 -6.79
N TYR A 276 -20.98 18.52 -6.00
CA TYR A 276 -20.56 19.40 -4.91
C TYR A 276 -19.41 20.33 -5.31
N TRP A 277 -19.05 20.37 -6.59
CA TRP A 277 -17.88 21.08 -7.08
C TRP A 277 -17.89 22.59 -6.76
N MET A 278 -19.08 23.24 -6.77
CA MET A 278 -19.20 24.67 -6.49
C MET A 278 -19.17 25.00 -4.99
N VAL A 279 -19.40 24.04 -4.10
CA VAL A 279 -19.52 24.29 -2.63
C VAL A 279 -18.33 25.08 -2.05
N PRO A 280 -17.06 24.77 -2.36
CA PRO A 280 -15.94 25.53 -1.83
C PRO A 280 -15.93 26.99 -2.30
N TYR A 281 -16.28 27.23 -3.56
CA TYR A 281 -16.34 28.58 -4.14
C TYR A 281 -17.49 29.40 -3.56
N ILE A 282 -18.66 28.78 -3.36
CA ILE A 282 -19.83 29.42 -2.71
C ILE A 282 -19.46 29.78 -1.27
N THR A 283 -18.84 28.85 -0.52
CA THR A 283 -18.39 29.10 0.85
C THR A 283 -17.36 30.22 0.93
N ALA A 284 -16.45 30.31 -0.06
CA ALA A 284 -15.46 31.36 -0.15
C ALA A 284 -16.07 32.73 -0.51
N ALA A 285 -17.16 32.74 -1.30
CA ALA A 285 -17.86 33.96 -1.66
C ALA A 285 -18.77 34.44 -0.52
N ASN A 286 -19.62 33.58 0.00
CA ASN A 286 -20.57 33.91 1.05
C ASN A 286 -20.55 32.87 2.19
N PRO A 287 -19.76 33.12 3.25
CA PRO A 287 -19.66 32.21 4.41
C PRO A 287 -20.91 32.21 5.27
N ASN A 288 -21.78 33.22 5.16
CA ASN A 288 -23.03 33.30 5.92
C ASN A 288 -24.13 32.40 5.36
N LEU A 289 -23.95 31.90 4.13
CA LEU A 289 -24.92 30.98 3.53
C LEU A 289 -24.91 29.63 4.27
N SER A 290 -26.10 29.10 4.54
CA SER A 290 -26.21 27.80 5.22
C SER A 290 -25.58 26.69 4.37
N ALA A 291 -25.00 25.67 5.02
CA ALA A 291 -24.41 24.53 4.33
C ALA A 291 -25.40 23.86 3.37
N SER A 292 -26.63 23.57 3.84
CA SER A 292 -27.66 22.90 3.03
C SER A 292 -27.98 23.69 1.77
N ARG A 293 -28.06 25.02 1.87
CA ARG A 293 -28.33 25.89 0.72
C ARG A 293 -27.16 25.94 -0.26
N ALA A 294 -25.91 26.01 0.22
CA ALA A 294 -24.73 25.94 -0.63
C ALA A 294 -24.66 24.61 -1.42
N PHE A 295 -24.96 23.49 -0.75
CA PHE A 295 -25.06 22.19 -1.40
C PHE A 295 -26.21 22.09 -2.39
N GLU A 296 -27.37 22.65 -2.08
CA GLU A 296 -28.52 22.71 -2.97
C GLU A 296 -28.22 23.48 -4.26
N ILE A 297 -27.70 24.70 -4.13
CA ILE A 297 -27.28 25.53 -5.27
C ILE A 297 -26.27 24.79 -6.13
N SER A 298 -25.22 24.21 -5.51
CA SER A 298 -24.22 23.45 -6.22
C SER A 298 -24.83 22.29 -7.01
N LYS A 299 -25.68 21.45 -6.37
CA LYS A 299 -26.32 20.30 -7.02
C LYS A 299 -27.17 20.71 -8.21
N LYS A 300 -28.02 21.73 -8.04
CA LYS A 300 -28.95 22.20 -9.06
C LYS A 300 -28.18 22.80 -10.24
N THR A 301 -27.19 23.64 -9.99
CA THR A 301 -26.39 24.29 -11.02
C THR A 301 -25.49 23.30 -11.78
N MET A 302 -24.92 22.33 -11.07
CA MET A 302 -24.06 21.31 -11.69
C MET A 302 -24.86 20.27 -12.48
N ASN A 303 -26.17 20.22 -12.32
CA ASN A 303 -26.99 19.36 -13.17
C ASN A 303 -26.89 19.83 -14.64
N GLY A 304 -26.55 18.91 -15.56
CA GLY A 304 -26.25 19.21 -16.95
C GLY A 304 -24.86 19.84 -17.21
N ASN A 305 -24.08 20.21 -16.15
CA ASN A 305 -22.75 20.78 -16.32
C ASN A 305 -21.61 19.83 -15.87
N LYS A 306 -21.93 18.71 -15.19
CA LYS A 306 -20.92 17.78 -14.64
C LYS A 306 -19.96 17.25 -15.71
N TRP A 307 -20.52 16.72 -16.81
CA TRP A 307 -19.72 16.20 -17.92
C TRP A 307 -18.83 17.25 -18.55
N ARG A 308 -19.37 18.45 -18.76
CA ARG A 308 -18.60 19.56 -19.34
C ARG A 308 -17.45 19.99 -18.43
N THR A 309 -17.68 20.02 -17.12
CA THR A 309 -16.65 20.29 -16.11
C THR A 309 -15.58 19.19 -16.10
N PHE A 310 -15.99 17.92 -16.17
CA PHE A 310 -15.06 16.79 -16.31
C PHE A 310 -14.18 16.93 -17.55
N VAL A 311 -14.77 17.22 -18.71
CA VAL A 311 -14.03 17.39 -19.97
C VAL A 311 -13.10 18.63 -19.92
N LEU A 312 -13.47 19.68 -19.19
CA LEU A 312 -12.56 20.81 -18.94
C LEU A 312 -11.34 20.35 -18.13
N GLN A 313 -11.53 19.60 -17.05
CA GLN A 313 -10.43 19.05 -16.25
C GLN A 313 -9.55 18.10 -17.07
N LEU A 314 -10.17 17.20 -17.84
CA LEU A 314 -9.46 16.28 -18.73
C LEU A 314 -8.59 17.04 -19.76
N SER A 315 -9.00 18.24 -20.18
CA SER A 315 -8.22 19.05 -21.13
C SER A 315 -6.89 19.59 -20.55
N PHE A 316 -6.63 19.39 -19.27
CA PHE A 316 -5.36 19.71 -18.64
C PHE A 316 -4.43 18.48 -18.51
N ILE A 317 -4.91 17.26 -18.80
CA ILE A 317 -4.14 16.03 -18.58
C ILE A 317 -2.81 16.02 -19.33
N GLY A 318 -2.75 16.57 -20.54
CA GLY A 318 -1.50 16.69 -21.30
C GLY A 318 -0.48 17.60 -20.59
N TRP A 319 -0.95 18.69 -20.00
CA TRP A 319 -0.10 19.58 -19.21
C TRP A 319 0.31 18.97 -17.88
N ASP A 320 -0.59 18.20 -17.26
CA ASP A 320 -0.29 17.47 -16.03
C ASP A 320 0.80 16.40 -16.28
N LEU A 321 0.75 15.70 -17.42
CA LEU A 321 1.78 14.75 -17.81
C LEU A 321 3.14 15.43 -18.04
N LEU A 322 3.16 16.57 -18.74
CA LEU A 322 4.38 17.36 -18.92
C LEU A 322 4.92 17.87 -17.59
N ALA A 323 4.06 18.31 -16.69
CA ALA A 323 4.46 18.74 -15.34
C ALA A 323 5.04 17.57 -14.52
N ALA A 324 4.50 16.35 -14.67
CA ALA A 324 5.03 15.15 -14.03
C ALA A 324 6.43 14.80 -14.53
N LEU A 325 6.71 14.95 -15.83
CA LEU A 325 8.03 14.70 -16.41
C LEU A 325 9.13 15.60 -15.83
N THR A 326 8.77 16.75 -15.27
CA THR A 326 9.72 17.66 -14.59
C THR A 326 9.89 17.32 -13.09
N PHE A 327 9.74 16.05 -12.69
CA PHE A 327 9.75 15.61 -11.28
C PHE A 327 8.76 16.39 -10.39
N GLY A 328 7.65 16.84 -10.98
CA GLY A 328 6.60 17.57 -10.27
C GLY A 328 6.80 19.09 -10.18
N VAL A 329 7.97 19.62 -10.52
CA VAL A 329 8.22 21.08 -10.48
C VAL A 329 7.28 21.84 -11.40
N GLY A 330 6.94 21.28 -12.56
CA GLY A 330 6.00 21.86 -13.52
C GLY A 330 4.60 22.13 -12.96
N TYR A 331 4.17 21.39 -11.92
CA TYR A 331 2.86 21.63 -11.29
C TYR A 331 2.76 22.99 -10.64
N TYR A 332 3.83 23.53 -10.07
CA TYR A 332 3.83 24.85 -9.46
C TYR A 332 3.57 25.96 -10.48
N PHE A 333 4.05 25.79 -11.71
CA PHE A 333 3.84 26.74 -12.81
C PHE A 333 2.47 26.55 -13.49
N LEU A 334 1.95 25.32 -13.52
CA LEU A 334 0.66 25.00 -14.11
C LEU A 334 -0.52 25.38 -13.19
N ALA A 335 -0.34 25.29 -11.87
CA ALA A 335 -1.38 25.51 -10.88
C ALA A 335 -2.08 26.87 -10.99
N PRO A 336 -1.39 28.01 -11.13
CA PRO A 336 -2.05 29.31 -11.30
C PRO A 336 -3.03 29.32 -12.48
N TYR A 337 -2.65 28.69 -13.57
CA TYR A 337 -3.47 28.63 -14.76
C TYR A 337 -4.72 27.75 -14.58
N LYS A 338 -4.57 26.62 -13.92
CA LYS A 338 -5.70 25.71 -13.61
C LYS A 338 -6.68 26.39 -12.65
N GLU A 339 -6.20 26.95 -11.54
CA GLU A 339 -7.06 27.58 -10.53
C GLU A 339 -7.78 28.82 -11.06
N THR A 340 -7.11 29.66 -11.86
CA THR A 340 -7.77 30.79 -12.52
C THR A 340 -8.82 30.31 -13.53
N THR A 341 -8.56 29.24 -14.28
CA THR A 341 -9.55 28.65 -15.19
C THR A 341 -10.77 28.11 -14.43
N TYR A 342 -10.57 27.53 -13.26
CA TYR A 342 -11.66 27.02 -12.42
C TYR A 342 -12.45 28.17 -11.78
N ALA A 343 -11.81 29.26 -11.40
CA ALA A 343 -12.52 30.47 -10.95
C ALA A 343 -13.40 31.08 -12.09
N GLU A 344 -12.90 31.07 -13.32
CA GLU A 344 -13.71 31.46 -14.47
C GLU A 344 -14.92 30.54 -14.73
N LEU A 345 -14.70 29.21 -14.54
CA LEU A 345 -15.80 28.23 -14.58
C LEU A 345 -16.83 28.52 -13.49
N TYR A 346 -16.39 28.79 -12.27
CA TYR A 346 -17.30 29.15 -11.18
C TYR A 346 -18.08 30.38 -11.49
N ALA A 347 -17.46 31.42 -12.04
CA ALA A 347 -18.16 32.65 -12.46
C ALA A 347 -19.24 32.39 -13.52
N ALA A 348 -18.94 31.58 -14.53
CA ALA A 348 -19.92 31.22 -15.56
C ALA A 348 -21.08 30.35 -14.98
N LEU A 349 -20.80 29.50 -13.99
CA LEU A 349 -21.82 28.71 -13.31
C LEU A 349 -22.65 29.57 -12.34
N LYS A 350 -22.03 30.55 -11.67
CA LYS A 350 -22.70 31.53 -10.83
C LYS A 350 -23.72 32.35 -11.66
N GLU A 351 -23.28 32.89 -12.78
CA GLU A 351 -24.18 33.62 -13.70
C GLU A 351 -25.35 32.75 -14.15
N LYS A 352 -25.08 31.48 -14.51
CA LYS A 352 -26.15 30.54 -14.85
C LYS A 352 -27.09 30.29 -13.68
N ALA A 353 -26.60 30.12 -12.46
CA ALA A 353 -27.43 29.89 -11.29
C ALA A 353 -28.39 31.07 -11.04
N ILE A 354 -27.90 32.29 -11.17
CA ILE A 354 -28.67 33.50 -10.99
C ILE A 354 -29.73 33.62 -12.12
N THR A 355 -29.33 33.51 -13.37
CA THR A 355 -30.24 33.64 -14.51
C THR A 355 -31.31 32.58 -14.61
N SER A 356 -31.03 31.38 -14.03
CA SER A 356 -31.98 30.26 -13.92
C SER A 356 -32.83 30.29 -12.64
N GLY A 357 -32.72 31.33 -11.81
CA GLY A 357 -33.47 31.43 -10.55
C GLY A 357 -33.12 30.37 -9.49
N ILE A 358 -31.96 29.69 -9.65
CA ILE A 358 -31.47 28.69 -8.68
C ILE A 358 -30.93 29.37 -7.41
N ALA A 359 -30.29 30.54 -7.60
CA ALA A 359 -29.72 31.34 -6.51
C ALA A 359 -29.95 32.82 -6.80
N THR A 360 -30.00 33.64 -5.74
CA THR A 360 -30.01 35.09 -5.87
C THR A 360 -28.59 35.64 -6.00
N GLU A 361 -28.51 36.89 -6.47
CA GLU A 361 -27.22 37.58 -6.60
C GLU A 361 -26.57 37.77 -5.23
N GLU A 362 -27.37 38.07 -4.21
CA GLU A 362 -26.92 38.25 -2.81
C GLU A 362 -26.36 36.94 -2.22
N GLU A 363 -26.98 35.79 -2.50
CA GLU A 363 -26.50 34.50 -2.03
C GLU A 363 -25.09 34.13 -2.55
N LEU A 364 -24.76 34.60 -3.73
CA LEU A 364 -23.49 34.32 -4.42
C LEU A 364 -22.57 35.55 -4.51
N ALA A 365 -22.91 36.66 -3.84
CA ALA A 365 -22.04 37.82 -3.74
C ALA A 365 -20.77 37.52 -2.94
N ILE A 366 -19.63 38.14 -3.30
CA ILE A 366 -18.41 38.04 -2.51
C ILE A 366 -18.58 38.94 -1.29
N ALA A 367 -18.54 38.36 -0.12
CA ALA A 367 -18.58 39.09 1.14
C ALA A 367 -17.43 40.11 1.21
N ALA A 368 -17.72 41.31 1.70
CA ALA A 368 -16.77 42.41 1.77
C ALA A 368 -15.57 42.11 2.69
#